data_1157e899fd34feb43ac12ccd63746252
#
_entry.id   1157e899fd34feb43ac12ccd63746252
#
_cell.length_a   1.000
_cell.length_b   1.000
_cell.length_c   1.000
_cell.angle_alpha   90.00
_cell.angle_beta   90.00
_cell.angle_gamma   90.00
#
_symmetry.space_group_name_H-M   'P 1'
#
loop_
_entity.id
_entity.type
_entity.pdbx_description
1 polymer ?
#
loop_
_entity_poly.entity_id
_entity_poly.type
_entity_poly.pdbx_seq_one_letter_code
_entity_poly.pdbx_strand_id
1 'polypeptide(L)'
;MPADSFAALGRRGFVMTSLMTGFTLAAARADAAPIHTDSRGLVVGEVQMPVADGQLPAYFARPAGVTHPPVVIVIEEIFGVHEYIRDVCRRLAHQGYFAVAPELYARLADLSKMTDPQEIFTQVILKAPDATLLSDLSHAVDWAIAEGGDAGRIATLGFCRGGRDVWLFAEHEARLKAAVAFYGPVAGPTSAIQPRNPIDMAAELRCPLLGLYGGQDPSIQPADVYAAAARAKAAGQTVDIVYYPDAGHGFHADYRPSYNRADAEAAWARALAWLRRYDIG
;
A
#
# COMPACT_ATOMS: atom_id res chain seq x y z
N MET A 1 6.57 40.23 -31.59
CA MET A 1 6.22 38.81 -31.40
C MET A 1 7.22 38.27 -30.41
N PRO A 2 6.89 38.03 -29.15
CA PRO A 2 7.81 37.34 -28.23
C PRO A 2 7.63 35.85 -28.40
N ALA A 3 8.76 35.16 -28.55
CA ALA A 3 8.85 33.70 -28.67
C ALA A 3 8.56 33.06 -27.31
N ASP A 4 7.69 32.07 -27.30
CA ASP A 4 7.33 31.24 -26.15
C ASP A 4 8.55 30.44 -25.68
N SER A 5 9.02 30.74 -24.49
CA SER A 5 9.98 29.90 -23.78
C SER A 5 9.27 28.74 -23.11
N PHE A 6 9.11 27.63 -23.81
CA PHE A 6 8.86 26.37 -23.13
C PHE A 6 10.14 25.98 -22.38
N ALA A 7 10.19 26.31 -21.10
CA ALA A 7 11.22 25.80 -20.21
C ALA A 7 11.06 24.28 -20.15
N ALA A 8 12.06 23.54 -20.64
CA ALA A 8 12.14 22.11 -20.57
C ALA A 8 12.13 21.72 -19.07
N LEU A 9 11.02 21.20 -18.59
CA LEU A 9 10.93 20.54 -17.29
C LEU A 9 11.94 19.38 -17.28
N GLY A 10 12.94 19.47 -16.43
CA GLY A 10 13.91 18.40 -16.26
C GLY A 10 13.20 17.11 -15.83
N ARG A 11 13.82 15.94 -16.07
CA ARG A 11 13.26 14.61 -15.73
C ARG A 11 12.63 14.54 -14.33
N ARG A 12 13.22 15.23 -13.33
CA ARG A 12 12.70 15.33 -11.96
C ARG A 12 11.38 16.10 -11.87
N GLY A 13 11.23 17.18 -12.60
CA GLY A 13 9.99 17.96 -12.65
C GLY A 13 8.87 17.19 -13.35
N PHE A 14 9.17 16.41 -14.39
CA PHE A 14 8.19 15.60 -15.08
C PHE A 14 7.64 14.46 -14.19
N VAL A 15 8.52 13.74 -13.48
CA VAL A 15 8.12 12.66 -12.55
C VAL A 15 7.27 13.21 -11.41
N MET A 16 7.66 14.33 -10.79
CA MET A 16 6.87 14.98 -9.75
C MET A 16 5.50 15.43 -10.27
N THR A 17 5.43 16.03 -11.44
CA THR A 17 4.17 16.46 -12.04
C THR A 17 3.26 15.28 -12.38
N SER A 18 3.82 14.18 -12.90
CA SER A 18 3.07 12.96 -13.24
C SER A 18 2.52 12.27 -12.00
N LEU A 19 3.32 12.12 -10.92
CA LEU A 19 2.87 11.60 -9.65
C LEU A 19 1.73 12.45 -9.07
N MET A 20 1.91 13.77 -9.06
CA MET A 20 0.91 14.71 -8.55
C MET A 20 -0.39 14.67 -9.37
N THR A 21 -0.30 14.60 -10.70
CA THR A 21 -1.47 14.48 -11.57
C THR A 21 -2.25 13.20 -11.28
N GLY A 22 -1.55 12.06 -11.12
CA GLY A 22 -2.18 10.79 -10.73
C GLY A 22 -2.90 10.88 -9.38
N PHE A 23 -2.25 11.48 -8.36
CA PHE A 23 -2.87 11.66 -7.04
C PHE A 23 -4.06 12.62 -7.08
N THR A 24 -3.97 13.74 -7.79
CA THR A 24 -5.05 14.73 -7.87
C THR A 24 -6.29 14.16 -8.58
N LEU A 25 -6.12 13.44 -9.68
CA LEU A 25 -7.22 12.78 -10.39
C LEU A 25 -7.87 11.69 -9.52
N ALA A 26 -7.07 10.95 -8.75
CA ALA A 26 -7.57 9.93 -7.86
C ALA A 26 -8.22 10.46 -6.58
N ALA A 27 -7.99 11.73 -6.20
CA ALA A 27 -8.50 12.33 -4.97
C ALA A 27 -9.90 12.96 -5.06
N ALA A 28 -10.44 13.15 -6.27
CA ALA A 28 -11.82 13.63 -6.43
C ALA A 28 -12.82 12.59 -5.89
N ARG A 29 -14.03 13.02 -5.48
CA ARG A 29 -15.05 12.11 -4.94
C ARG A 29 -15.66 11.25 -6.04
N ALA A 30 -15.95 9.99 -5.74
CA ALA A 30 -16.70 9.10 -6.60
C ALA A 30 -18.18 9.51 -6.68
N ASP A 31 -18.82 9.29 -7.82
CA ASP A 31 -20.27 9.47 -7.98
C ASP A 31 -21.09 8.37 -7.31
N ALA A 32 -20.47 7.24 -6.95
CA ALA A 32 -21.08 6.12 -6.24
C ALA A 32 -20.75 6.15 -4.75
N ALA A 33 -21.69 5.67 -3.93
CA ALA A 33 -21.41 5.49 -2.49
C ALA A 33 -20.30 4.45 -2.29
N PRO A 34 -19.32 4.72 -1.40
CA PRO A 34 -18.28 3.74 -1.06
C PRO A 34 -18.88 2.44 -0.53
N ILE A 35 -18.19 1.33 -0.77
CA ILE A 35 -18.56 0.03 -0.21
C ILE A 35 -18.39 0.10 1.31
N HIS A 36 -19.36 -0.44 2.04
CA HIS A 36 -19.30 -0.55 3.48
C HIS A 36 -19.48 -2.02 3.89
N THR A 37 -18.44 -2.60 4.44
CA THR A 37 -18.44 -3.95 5.00
C THR A 37 -18.80 -3.88 6.48
N ASP A 38 -19.82 -4.60 6.91
CA ASP A 38 -20.23 -4.62 8.32
C ASP A 38 -19.23 -5.39 9.21
N SER A 39 -19.36 -5.21 10.52
CA SER A 39 -18.48 -5.85 11.51
C SER A 39 -19.13 -7.07 12.20
N ARG A 40 -20.24 -7.60 11.69
CA ARG A 40 -20.91 -8.77 12.29
C ARG A 40 -20.00 -9.99 12.23
N GLY A 41 -19.81 -10.65 13.39
CA GLY A 41 -18.90 -11.78 13.51
C GLY A 41 -17.42 -11.40 13.53
N LEU A 42 -17.09 -10.11 13.60
CA LEU A 42 -15.72 -9.61 13.71
C LEU A 42 -15.47 -8.98 15.08
N VAL A 43 -14.19 -8.95 15.49
CA VAL A 43 -13.67 -8.06 16.52
C VAL A 43 -12.91 -6.96 15.78
N VAL A 44 -13.34 -5.72 15.94
CA VAL A 44 -12.73 -4.55 15.31
C VAL A 44 -12.42 -3.49 16.35
N GLY A 45 -11.42 -2.68 16.12
CA GLY A 45 -11.09 -1.59 17.05
C GLY A 45 -9.93 -0.72 16.59
N GLU A 46 -9.76 0.36 17.35
CA GLU A 46 -8.56 1.22 17.30
C GLU A 46 -7.69 0.90 18.53
N VAL A 47 -6.39 0.89 18.32
CA VAL A 47 -5.41 0.59 19.37
C VAL A 47 -4.24 1.56 19.31
N GLN A 48 -3.54 1.69 20.41
CA GLN A 48 -2.23 2.33 20.49
C GLN A 48 -1.19 1.20 20.56
N MET A 49 -0.55 0.95 19.43
CA MET A 49 0.43 -0.11 19.26
C MET A 49 1.79 0.34 19.79
N PRO A 50 2.52 -0.44 20.59
CA PRO A 50 3.87 -0.09 20.99
C PRO A 50 4.82 -0.11 19.79
N VAL A 51 5.65 0.93 19.67
CA VAL A 51 6.69 1.10 18.66
C VAL A 51 7.97 1.59 19.30
N ALA A 52 9.07 1.66 18.55
CA ALA A 52 10.40 1.96 19.10
C ALA A 52 10.48 3.28 19.89
N ASP A 53 9.72 4.30 19.51
CA ASP A 53 9.73 5.65 20.10
C ASP A 53 8.44 6.04 20.83
N GLY A 54 7.58 5.06 21.15
CA GLY A 54 6.34 5.32 21.88
C GLY A 54 5.18 4.43 21.47
N GLN A 55 4.08 5.03 21.05
CA GLN A 55 2.88 4.35 20.59
C GLN A 55 2.43 4.89 19.26
N LEU A 56 1.89 4.02 18.40
CA LEU A 56 1.35 4.36 17.10
C LEU A 56 -0.11 3.94 17.01
N PRO A 57 -1.03 4.81 16.59
CA PRO A 57 -2.41 4.41 16.35
C PRO A 57 -2.49 3.36 15.26
N ALA A 58 -3.39 2.40 15.41
CA ALA A 58 -3.69 1.42 14.40
C ALA A 58 -5.16 1.02 14.44
N TYR A 59 -5.73 0.66 13.30
CA TYR A 59 -7.01 -0.01 13.20
C TYR A 59 -6.80 -1.50 12.98
N PHE A 60 -7.66 -2.33 13.58
CA PHE A 60 -7.62 -3.77 13.31
C PHE A 60 -9.03 -4.35 13.13
N ALA A 61 -9.05 -5.47 12.39
CA ALA A 61 -10.24 -6.32 12.25
C ALA A 61 -9.82 -7.79 12.21
N ARG A 62 -10.51 -8.66 12.97
CA ARG A 62 -10.29 -10.11 12.95
C ARG A 62 -11.59 -10.87 13.13
N PRO A 63 -11.71 -12.12 12.66
CA PRO A 63 -12.89 -12.94 12.89
C PRO A 63 -13.04 -13.26 14.38
N ALA A 64 -14.27 -13.13 14.89
CA ALA A 64 -14.56 -13.49 16.28
C ALA A 64 -14.47 -15.01 16.47
N GLY A 65 -13.86 -15.44 17.58
CA GLY A 65 -13.77 -16.86 17.96
C GLY A 65 -12.79 -17.72 17.15
N VAL A 66 -12.04 -17.13 16.21
CA VAL A 66 -10.96 -17.82 15.52
C VAL A 66 -9.66 -17.67 16.31
N THR A 67 -9.02 -18.80 16.60
CA THR A 67 -7.71 -18.84 17.26
C THR A 67 -6.60 -18.87 16.19
N HIS A 68 -5.56 -18.07 16.41
CA HIS A 68 -4.39 -17.98 15.52
C HIS A 68 -4.73 -17.72 14.04
N PRO A 69 -5.55 -16.68 13.72
CA PRO A 69 -5.81 -16.32 12.35
C PRO A 69 -4.52 -15.86 11.65
N PRO A 70 -4.35 -16.13 10.34
CA PRO A 70 -3.25 -15.58 9.57
C PRO A 70 -3.30 -14.04 9.58
N VAL A 71 -2.14 -13.40 9.64
CA VAL A 71 -1.98 -11.95 9.79
C VAL A 71 -1.79 -11.28 8.43
N VAL A 72 -2.50 -10.19 8.19
CA VAL A 72 -2.26 -9.30 7.04
C VAL A 72 -2.03 -7.88 7.53
N ILE A 73 -0.83 -7.36 7.31
CA ILE A 73 -0.54 -5.94 7.53
C ILE A 73 -1.03 -5.15 6.32
N VAL A 74 -1.95 -4.22 6.55
CA VAL A 74 -2.55 -3.37 5.52
C VAL A 74 -1.86 -2.01 5.54
N ILE A 75 -1.17 -1.65 4.44
CA ILE A 75 -0.44 -0.40 4.36
C ILE A 75 -1.28 0.65 3.64
N GLU A 76 -1.52 1.74 4.34
CA GLU A 76 -2.36 2.86 3.95
C GLU A 76 -1.86 3.60 2.71
N GLU A 77 -2.74 4.39 2.12
CA GLU A 77 -2.42 5.36 1.09
C GLU A 77 -1.78 6.63 1.71
N ILE A 78 -1.75 7.75 0.97
CA ILE A 78 -1.29 9.03 1.51
C ILE A 78 -2.31 9.72 2.43
N PHE A 79 -3.52 9.19 2.56
CA PHE A 79 -4.65 9.81 3.28
C PHE A 79 -4.88 9.23 4.68
N GLY A 80 -3.99 8.41 5.18
CA GLY A 80 -4.13 7.77 6.49
C GLY A 80 -5.04 6.52 6.48
N VAL A 81 -5.28 5.97 7.67
CA VAL A 81 -6.17 4.83 7.88
C VAL A 81 -7.64 5.33 7.95
N HIS A 82 -8.11 5.90 6.84
CA HIS A 82 -9.49 6.35 6.70
C HIS A 82 -10.45 5.19 6.42
N GLU A 83 -11.76 5.46 6.26
CA GLU A 83 -12.80 4.43 6.20
C GLU A 83 -12.55 3.35 5.12
N TYR A 84 -12.02 3.71 3.95
CA TYR A 84 -11.68 2.71 2.92
C TYR A 84 -10.63 1.69 3.41
N ILE A 85 -9.56 2.12 4.07
CA ILE A 85 -8.54 1.20 4.62
C ILE A 85 -9.12 0.35 5.76
N ARG A 86 -9.97 0.94 6.62
CA ARG A 86 -10.71 0.22 7.66
C ARG A 86 -11.67 -0.82 7.06
N ASP A 87 -12.32 -0.48 5.95
CA ASP A 87 -13.20 -1.39 5.23
C ASP A 87 -12.41 -2.55 4.60
N VAL A 88 -11.24 -2.29 4.01
CA VAL A 88 -10.31 -3.34 3.54
C VAL A 88 -9.94 -4.30 4.67
N CYS A 89 -9.65 -3.80 5.87
CA CYS A 89 -9.39 -4.65 7.03
C CYS A 89 -10.59 -5.54 7.37
N ARG A 90 -11.82 -5.00 7.34
CA ARG A 90 -13.04 -5.80 7.58
C ARG A 90 -13.29 -6.82 6.48
N ARG A 91 -13.07 -6.47 5.20
CA ARG A 91 -13.14 -7.41 4.07
C ARG A 91 -12.17 -8.59 4.27
N LEU A 92 -10.94 -8.32 4.70
CA LEU A 92 -9.96 -9.35 5.01
C LEU A 92 -10.38 -10.20 6.21
N ALA A 93 -10.91 -9.58 7.27
CA ALA A 93 -11.37 -10.29 8.44
C ALA A 93 -12.54 -11.26 8.13
N HIS A 94 -13.46 -10.89 7.22
CA HIS A 94 -14.49 -11.81 6.71
C HIS A 94 -13.93 -12.96 5.86
N GLN A 95 -12.70 -12.83 5.37
CA GLN A 95 -11.97 -13.92 4.70
C GLN A 95 -11.15 -14.78 5.69
N GLY A 96 -11.22 -14.51 6.99
CA GLY A 96 -10.53 -15.27 8.02
C GLY A 96 -9.21 -14.67 8.51
N TYR A 97 -8.79 -13.52 8.00
CA TYR A 97 -7.52 -12.88 8.37
C TYR A 97 -7.63 -11.99 9.61
N PHE A 98 -6.54 -11.87 10.34
CA PHE A 98 -6.32 -10.78 11.27
C PHE A 98 -5.63 -9.64 10.53
N ALA A 99 -6.40 -8.63 10.14
CA ALA A 99 -5.91 -7.46 9.42
C ALA A 99 -5.56 -6.33 10.40
N VAL A 100 -4.39 -5.70 10.21
CA VAL A 100 -3.89 -4.59 11.02
C VAL A 100 -3.41 -3.48 10.10
N ALA A 101 -3.91 -2.27 10.29
CA ALA A 101 -3.51 -1.08 9.53
C ALA A 101 -2.94 -0.02 10.49
N PRO A 102 -1.61 0.13 10.58
CA PRO A 102 -0.97 1.19 11.38
C PRO A 102 -1.09 2.55 10.69
N GLU A 103 -1.28 3.63 11.47
CA GLU A 103 -1.28 5.03 11.04
C GLU A 103 0.16 5.53 10.89
N LEU A 104 0.85 5.16 9.83
CA LEU A 104 2.30 5.35 9.67
C LEU A 104 2.74 6.81 9.72
N TYR A 105 1.85 7.73 9.40
CA TYR A 105 2.15 9.16 9.33
C TYR A 105 1.67 9.95 10.56
N ALA A 106 1.10 9.30 11.57
CA ALA A 106 0.49 9.96 12.74
C ALA A 106 1.46 10.86 13.53
N ARG A 107 2.77 10.55 13.50
CA ARG A 107 3.80 11.41 14.13
C ARG A 107 4.04 12.74 13.40
N LEU A 108 3.70 12.80 12.12
CA LEU A 108 3.96 13.96 11.27
C LEU A 108 2.73 14.86 11.13
N ALA A 109 1.54 14.26 11.00
CA ALA A 109 0.29 15.00 10.89
C ALA A 109 -0.93 14.11 11.18
N ASP A 110 -2.03 14.75 11.55
CA ASP A 110 -3.36 14.15 11.54
C ASP A 110 -3.94 14.28 10.12
N LEU A 111 -3.78 13.23 9.32
CA LEU A 111 -4.21 13.22 7.91
C LEU A 111 -5.72 13.33 7.75
N SER A 112 -6.51 13.02 8.78
CA SER A 112 -7.97 13.20 8.74
C SER A 112 -8.41 14.66 8.59
N LYS A 113 -7.52 15.59 8.90
CA LYS A 113 -7.73 17.05 8.79
C LYS A 113 -7.18 17.66 7.52
N MET A 114 -6.47 16.90 6.70
CA MET A 114 -5.84 17.37 5.48
C MET A 114 -6.65 16.92 4.26
N THR A 115 -6.93 17.83 3.34
CA THR A 115 -7.77 17.55 2.16
C THR A 115 -7.04 17.77 0.83
N ASP A 116 -5.92 18.48 0.83
CA ASP A 116 -5.11 18.74 -0.36
C ASP A 116 -4.06 17.62 -0.52
N PRO A 117 -4.15 16.77 -1.56
CA PRO A 117 -3.20 15.70 -1.79
C PRO A 117 -1.76 16.21 -2.01
N GLN A 118 -1.59 17.40 -2.58
CA GLN A 118 -0.28 17.98 -2.81
C GLN A 118 0.37 18.42 -1.49
N GLU A 119 -0.42 19.03 -0.62
CA GLU A 119 0.02 19.40 0.72
C GLU A 119 0.41 18.16 1.53
N ILE A 120 -0.44 17.12 1.55
CA ILE A 120 -0.15 15.86 2.20
C ILE A 120 1.17 15.27 1.68
N PHE A 121 1.32 15.19 0.37
CA PHE A 121 2.51 14.61 -0.23
C PHE A 121 3.78 15.37 0.15
N THR A 122 3.77 16.71 0.04
CA THR A 122 4.97 17.53 0.27
C THR A 122 5.28 17.76 1.74
N GLN A 123 4.26 17.87 2.61
CA GLN A 123 4.44 18.18 4.02
C GLN A 123 4.55 16.95 4.91
N VAL A 124 4.03 15.81 4.46
CA VAL A 124 3.99 14.56 5.25
C VAL A 124 4.77 13.45 4.58
N ILE A 125 4.36 13.02 3.38
CA ILE A 125 4.90 11.81 2.75
C ILE A 125 6.40 11.94 2.46
N LEU A 126 6.84 13.06 1.89
CA LEU A 126 8.26 13.31 1.62
C LEU A 126 9.11 13.52 2.87
N LYS A 127 8.49 13.71 4.04
CA LYS A 127 9.17 13.89 5.34
C LYS A 127 9.16 12.61 6.20
N ALA A 128 8.47 11.57 5.78
CA ALA A 128 8.43 10.29 6.48
C ALA A 128 9.67 9.45 6.12
N PRO A 129 10.57 9.13 7.09
CA PRO A 129 11.72 8.28 6.81
C PRO A 129 11.32 6.84 6.51
N ASP A 130 11.82 6.25 5.43
CA ASP A 130 11.55 4.83 5.10
C ASP A 130 11.95 3.90 6.25
N ALA A 131 13.05 4.18 6.93
CA ALA A 131 13.51 3.36 8.07
C ALA A 131 12.50 3.34 9.23
N THR A 132 11.86 4.48 9.52
CA THR A 132 10.83 4.56 10.56
C THR A 132 9.58 3.78 10.15
N LEU A 133 9.11 3.97 8.90
CA LEU A 133 7.94 3.26 8.39
C LEU A 133 8.14 1.73 8.42
N LEU A 134 9.31 1.26 8.01
CA LEU A 134 9.64 -0.19 8.03
C LEU A 134 9.73 -0.74 9.45
N SER A 135 10.30 0.02 10.39
CA SER A 135 10.30 -0.33 11.81
C SER A 135 8.88 -0.43 12.37
N ASP A 136 8.01 0.55 12.07
CA ASP A 136 6.62 0.54 12.54
C ASP A 136 5.81 -0.64 11.98
N LEU A 137 6.03 -0.98 10.71
CA LEU A 137 5.41 -2.15 10.10
C LEU A 137 5.87 -3.46 10.76
N SER A 138 7.16 -3.57 11.13
CA SER A 138 7.65 -4.72 11.90
C SER A 138 7.05 -4.80 13.31
N HIS A 139 6.87 -3.66 13.98
CA HIS A 139 6.15 -3.61 15.26
C HIS A 139 4.67 -3.96 15.12
N ALA A 140 4.03 -3.63 13.99
CA ALA A 140 2.66 -4.07 13.71
C ALA A 140 2.56 -5.60 13.60
N VAL A 141 3.56 -6.25 13.00
CA VAL A 141 3.66 -7.71 12.98
C VAL A 141 3.84 -8.25 14.40
N ASP A 142 4.74 -7.67 15.20
CA ASP A 142 4.98 -8.11 16.59
C ASP A 142 3.71 -7.99 17.44
N TRP A 143 3.02 -6.85 17.32
CA TRP A 143 1.75 -6.62 18.01
C TRP A 143 0.67 -7.62 17.60
N ALA A 144 0.49 -7.86 16.29
CA ALA A 144 -0.50 -8.81 15.79
C ALA A 144 -0.25 -10.23 16.30
N ILE A 145 1.02 -10.66 16.38
CA ILE A 145 1.40 -11.96 16.96
C ILE A 145 1.09 -12.00 18.47
N ALA A 146 1.43 -10.94 19.20
CA ALA A 146 1.14 -10.84 20.64
C ALA A 146 -0.37 -10.88 20.94
N GLU A 147 -1.19 -10.33 20.03
CA GLU A 147 -2.67 -10.36 20.10
C GLU A 147 -3.28 -11.68 19.56
N GLY A 148 -2.46 -12.70 19.32
CA GLY A 148 -2.88 -14.05 18.98
C GLY A 148 -2.95 -14.37 17.49
N GLY A 149 -2.37 -13.53 16.63
CA GLY A 149 -2.15 -13.85 15.22
C GLY A 149 -1.14 -14.99 15.01
N ASP A 150 -1.23 -15.69 13.91
CA ASP A 150 -0.33 -16.80 13.58
C ASP A 150 1.03 -16.28 13.10
N ALA A 151 2.07 -16.48 13.89
CA ALA A 151 3.45 -16.06 13.59
C ALA A 151 4.05 -16.75 12.35
N GLY A 152 3.52 -17.87 11.92
CA GLY A 152 3.96 -18.61 10.72
C GLY A 152 3.26 -18.18 9.43
N ARG A 153 2.17 -17.41 9.52
CA ARG A 153 1.30 -17.02 8.39
C ARG A 153 1.09 -15.52 8.34
N ILE A 154 2.11 -14.79 7.91
CA ILE A 154 2.11 -13.32 7.86
C ILE A 154 2.25 -12.84 6.44
N ALA A 155 1.39 -11.92 6.02
CA ALA A 155 1.45 -11.26 4.72
C ALA A 155 1.27 -9.74 4.87
N THR A 156 1.50 -9.03 3.77
CA THR A 156 1.22 -7.59 3.68
C THR A 156 0.52 -7.28 2.37
N LEU A 157 -0.35 -6.28 2.39
CA LEU A 157 -0.87 -5.62 1.20
C LEU A 157 -0.97 -4.12 1.42
N GLY A 158 -0.90 -3.35 0.33
CA GLY A 158 -0.98 -1.89 0.44
C GLY A 158 -1.29 -1.22 -0.88
N PHE A 159 -1.70 0.04 -0.81
CA PHE A 159 -2.30 0.79 -1.90
C PHE A 159 -1.53 2.08 -2.16
N CYS A 160 -1.34 2.48 -3.43
CA CYS A 160 -0.72 3.75 -3.79
C CYS A 160 0.69 3.89 -3.14
N ARG A 161 0.92 4.88 -2.30
CA ARG A 161 2.15 4.99 -1.50
C ARG A 161 2.39 3.71 -0.69
N GLY A 162 1.36 3.16 -0.04
CA GLY A 162 1.46 1.90 0.68
C GLY A 162 1.82 0.71 -0.23
N GLY A 163 1.46 0.75 -1.51
CA GLY A 163 1.93 -0.24 -2.49
C GLY A 163 3.44 -0.16 -2.74
N ARG A 164 4.05 1.06 -2.72
CA ARG A 164 5.52 1.21 -2.69
C ARG A 164 6.10 0.61 -1.41
N ASP A 165 5.47 0.92 -0.30
CA ASP A 165 5.98 0.50 1.00
C ASP A 165 5.83 -1.01 1.22
N VAL A 166 4.88 -1.68 0.53
CA VAL A 166 4.81 -3.16 0.43
C VAL A 166 6.08 -3.74 -0.21
N TRP A 167 6.57 -3.16 -1.31
CA TRP A 167 7.82 -3.63 -1.92
C TRP A 167 8.98 -3.52 -0.95
N LEU A 168 9.15 -2.35 -0.29
CA LEU A 168 10.21 -2.14 0.69
C LEU A 168 10.07 -3.06 1.90
N PHE A 169 8.85 -3.28 2.37
CA PHE A 169 8.60 -4.15 3.51
C PHE A 169 8.84 -5.62 3.18
N ALA A 170 8.53 -6.05 1.96
CA ALA A 170 8.83 -7.40 1.47
C ALA A 170 10.34 -7.70 1.34
N GLU A 171 11.18 -6.67 1.25
CA GLU A 171 12.64 -6.77 1.29
C GLU A 171 13.18 -6.73 2.73
N HIS A 172 12.50 -6.00 3.60
CA HIS A 172 12.91 -5.76 4.98
C HIS A 172 12.51 -6.91 5.92
N GLU A 173 11.24 -7.37 5.87
CA GLU A 173 10.65 -8.26 6.88
C GLU A 173 10.71 -9.74 6.44
N ALA A 174 11.57 -10.49 7.09
CA ALA A 174 11.82 -11.90 6.74
C ALA A 174 10.67 -12.87 7.12
N ARG A 175 9.75 -12.45 7.99
CA ARG A 175 8.60 -13.27 8.42
C ARG A 175 7.47 -13.28 7.40
N LEU A 176 7.47 -12.36 6.43
CA LEU A 176 6.45 -12.31 5.39
C LEU A 176 6.52 -13.56 4.51
N LYS A 177 5.36 -14.15 4.22
CA LYS A 177 5.18 -15.27 3.29
C LYS A 177 4.62 -14.83 1.95
N ALA A 178 3.94 -13.68 1.88
CA ALA A 178 3.40 -13.11 0.66
C ALA A 178 3.23 -11.59 0.79
N ALA A 179 3.33 -10.91 -0.34
CA ALA A 179 3.11 -9.46 -0.44
C ALA A 179 2.24 -9.12 -1.65
N VAL A 180 1.34 -8.14 -1.53
CA VAL A 180 0.48 -7.65 -2.62
C VAL A 180 0.52 -6.13 -2.69
N ALA A 181 1.05 -5.59 -3.78
CA ALA A 181 1.19 -4.16 -4.03
C ALA A 181 0.17 -3.67 -5.06
N PHE A 182 -0.79 -2.85 -4.65
CA PHE A 182 -1.73 -2.19 -5.56
C PHE A 182 -1.18 -0.84 -5.97
N TYR A 183 -1.00 -0.64 -7.27
CA TYR A 183 -0.56 0.62 -7.92
C TYR A 183 0.52 1.37 -7.13
N GLY A 184 1.51 0.63 -6.61
CA GLY A 184 2.64 1.19 -5.88
C GLY A 184 3.76 1.65 -6.81
N PRO A 185 4.21 2.92 -6.76
CA PRO A 185 5.34 3.36 -7.57
C PRO A 185 6.62 2.64 -7.15
N VAL A 186 7.35 2.12 -8.13
CA VAL A 186 8.61 1.38 -7.90
C VAL A 186 9.86 2.22 -8.14
N ALA A 187 9.70 3.40 -8.73
CA ALA A 187 10.77 4.35 -9.02
C ALA A 187 10.30 5.77 -8.73
N GLY A 188 11.23 6.67 -8.44
CA GLY A 188 10.94 8.07 -8.17
C GLY A 188 12.17 8.83 -7.64
N PRO A 189 12.00 10.11 -7.24
CA PRO A 189 13.04 10.86 -6.57
C PRO A 189 13.44 10.22 -5.25
N THR A 190 14.72 10.26 -4.93
CA THR A 190 15.28 9.82 -3.65
C THR A 190 15.66 10.99 -2.77
N SER A 191 15.80 10.75 -1.48
CA SER A 191 16.27 11.74 -0.49
C SER A 191 17.15 11.04 0.56
N ALA A 192 17.73 11.82 1.48
CA ALA A 192 18.52 11.23 2.57
C ALA A 192 17.70 10.32 3.50
N ILE A 193 16.39 10.54 3.62
CA ILE A 193 15.47 9.75 4.47
C ILE A 193 14.63 8.73 3.66
N GLN A 194 14.62 8.85 2.34
CA GLN A 194 14.03 7.90 1.39
C GLN A 194 15.09 7.58 0.31
N PRO A 195 16.15 6.84 0.68
CA PRO A 195 17.37 6.76 -0.12
C PRO A 195 17.28 5.81 -1.32
N ARG A 196 16.33 4.86 -1.29
CA ARG A 196 16.20 3.80 -2.29
C ARG A 196 14.76 3.65 -2.75
N ASN A 197 14.59 3.27 -3.99
CA ASN A 197 13.30 2.89 -4.55
C ASN A 197 13.16 1.36 -4.60
N PRO A 198 11.93 0.81 -4.66
CA PRO A 198 11.69 -0.62 -4.83
C PRO A 198 12.49 -1.24 -5.98
N ILE A 199 12.61 -0.54 -7.11
CA ILE A 199 13.39 -1.02 -8.26
C ILE A 199 14.87 -1.22 -7.95
N ASP A 200 15.45 -0.47 -7.01
CA ASP A 200 16.85 -0.59 -6.62
C ASP A 200 17.11 -1.82 -5.74
N MET A 201 16.06 -2.28 -5.04
CA MET A 201 16.11 -3.32 -4.02
C MET A 201 15.38 -4.61 -4.44
N ALA A 202 14.74 -4.65 -5.59
CA ALA A 202 13.88 -5.76 -6.01
C ALA A 202 14.57 -7.14 -6.00
N ALA A 203 15.90 -7.19 -6.14
CA ALA A 203 16.69 -8.42 -6.00
C ALA A 203 16.76 -8.95 -4.55
N GLU A 204 16.41 -8.12 -3.56
CA GLU A 204 16.53 -8.42 -2.13
C GLU A 204 15.20 -8.92 -1.52
N LEU A 205 14.14 -9.08 -2.33
CA LEU A 205 12.83 -9.57 -1.85
C LEU A 205 12.98 -10.87 -1.05
N ARG A 206 12.24 -10.97 0.05
CA ARG A 206 12.28 -12.12 0.96
C ARG A 206 11.03 -13.00 0.88
N CYS A 207 10.00 -12.53 0.17
CA CYS A 207 8.77 -13.29 -0.05
C CYS A 207 8.24 -13.07 -1.48
N PRO A 208 7.37 -13.96 -1.98
CA PRO A 208 6.66 -13.76 -3.23
C PRO A 208 5.84 -12.47 -3.24
N LEU A 209 5.92 -11.70 -4.32
CA LEU A 209 5.23 -10.41 -4.47
C LEU A 209 4.33 -10.39 -5.70
N LEU A 210 3.08 -9.97 -5.52
CA LEU A 210 2.12 -9.67 -6.57
C LEU A 210 1.97 -8.16 -6.73
N GLY A 211 2.23 -7.64 -7.92
CA GLY A 211 1.98 -6.23 -8.27
C GLY A 211 0.75 -6.09 -9.18
N LEU A 212 -0.19 -5.24 -8.80
CA LEU A 212 -1.47 -5.01 -9.48
C LEU A 212 -1.53 -3.54 -9.92
N TYR A 213 -1.50 -3.29 -11.23
CA TYR A 213 -1.31 -1.95 -11.79
C TYR A 213 -2.39 -1.59 -12.81
N GLY A 214 -2.71 -0.30 -12.91
CA GLY A 214 -3.59 0.23 -13.95
C GLY A 214 -2.81 0.57 -15.22
N GLY A 215 -3.34 0.17 -16.39
CA GLY A 215 -2.73 0.47 -17.69
C GLY A 215 -2.85 1.94 -18.11
N GLN A 216 -3.80 2.67 -17.50
CA GLN A 216 -4.04 4.11 -17.72
C GLN A 216 -3.48 4.98 -16.59
N ASP A 217 -2.65 4.43 -15.70
CA ASP A 217 -2.04 5.20 -14.61
C ASP A 217 -0.93 6.12 -15.16
N PRO A 218 -1.11 7.46 -15.16
CA PRO A 218 -0.11 8.37 -15.70
C PRO A 218 1.10 8.54 -14.77
N SER A 219 1.00 8.10 -13.52
CA SER A 219 2.01 8.33 -12.50
C SER A 219 3.03 7.19 -12.38
N ILE A 220 2.74 6.00 -12.90
CA ILE A 220 3.59 4.82 -12.81
C ILE A 220 3.98 4.35 -14.21
N GLN A 221 5.27 4.36 -14.50
CA GLN A 221 5.76 3.90 -15.79
C GLN A 221 5.82 2.37 -15.83
N PRO A 222 5.13 1.70 -16.77
CA PRO A 222 5.18 0.24 -16.90
C PRO A 222 6.60 -0.30 -17.07
N ALA A 223 7.47 0.43 -17.76
CA ALA A 223 8.85 0.05 -17.95
C ALA A 223 9.62 -0.11 -16.62
N ASP A 224 9.38 0.78 -15.64
CA ASP A 224 10.02 0.71 -14.33
C ASP A 224 9.52 -0.50 -13.54
N VAL A 225 8.21 -0.78 -13.59
CA VAL A 225 7.61 -1.93 -12.91
C VAL A 225 8.13 -3.25 -13.48
N TYR A 226 8.19 -3.36 -14.81
CA TYR A 226 8.76 -4.55 -15.45
C TYR A 226 10.26 -4.69 -15.19
N ALA A 227 11.01 -3.59 -15.10
CA ALA A 227 12.43 -3.62 -14.76
C ALA A 227 12.65 -4.08 -13.31
N ALA A 228 11.81 -3.62 -12.34
CA ALA A 228 11.85 -4.11 -10.96
C ALA A 228 11.57 -5.61 -10.91
N ALA A 229 10.50 -6.07 -11.57
CA ALA A 229 10.14 -7.49 -11.64
C ALA A 229 11.24 -8.34 -12.31
N ALA A 230 11.87 -7.84 -13.37
CA ALA A 230 12.96 -8.53 -14.04
C ALA A 230 14.20 -8.68 -13.15
N ARG A 231 14.56 -7.63 -12.37
CA ARG A 231 15.67 -7.68 -11.39
C ARG A 231 15.39 -8.71 -10.30
N ALA A 232 14.18 -8.72 -9.74
CA ALA A 232 13.76 -9.71 -8.75
C ALA A 232 13.87 -11.15 -9.30
N LYS A 233 13.31 -11.40 -10.48
CA LYS A 233 13.35 -12.72 -11.13
C LYS A 233 14.76 -13.17 -11.46
N ALA A 234 15.62 -12.26 -11.91
CA ALA A 234 17.03 -12.56 -12.16
C ALA A 234 17.80 -12.97 -10.90
N ALA A 235 17.36 -12.50 -9.71
CA ALA A 235 17.88 -12.91 -8.41
C ALA A 235 17.19 -14.17 -7.84
N GLY A 236 16.31 -14.84 -8.61
CA GLY A 236 15.59 -16.03 -8.18
C GLY A 236 14.33 -15.76 -7.35
N GLN A 237 13.90 -14.50 -7.24
CA GLN A 237 12.71 -14.13 -6.48
C GLN A 237 11.43 -14.34 -7.28
N THR A 238 10.32 -14.60 -6.59
CA THR A 238 9.02 -14.78 -7.21
C THR A 238 8.25 -13.45 -7.25
N VAL A 239 8.04 -12.94 -8.46
CA VAL A 239 7.23 -11.73 -8.69
C VAL A 239 6.26 -11.96 -9.84
N ASP A 240 5.00 -11.61 -9.64
CA ASP A 240 3.98 -11.56 -10.68
C ASP A 240 3.45 -10.13 -10.82
N ILE A 241 3.33 -9.64 -12.06
CA ILE A 241 2.82 -8.30 -12.36
C ILE A 241 1.61 -8.43 -13.27
N VAL A 242 0.51 -7.83 -12.85
CA VAL A 242 -0.74 -7.80 -13.62
C VAL A 242 -1.13 -6.36 -13.89
N TYR A 243 -1.41 -6.07 -15.16
CA TYR A 243 -1.98 -4.80 -15.60
C TYR A 243 -3.45 -4.97 -15.97
N TYR A 244 -4.24 -4.00 -15.54
CA TYR A 244 -5.64 -3.82 -15.91
C TYR A 244 -5.70 -2.70 -16.95
N PRO A 245 -5.91 -3.00 -18.25
CA PRO A 245 -5.65 -2.07 -19.34
C PRO A 245 -6.41 -0.75 -19.26
N ASP A 246 -7.64 -0.81 -18.74
CA ASP A 246 -8.56 0.32 -18.68
C ASP A 246 -8.59 1.03 -17.31
N ALA A 247 -7.84 0.52 -16.34
CA ALA A 247 -7.78 1.06 -14.99
C ALA A 247 -6.75 2.20 -14.88
N GLY A 248 -7.09 3.24 -14.12
CA GLY A 248 -6.18 4.33 -13.74
C GLY A 248 -5.54 4.10 -12.37
N HIS A 249 -4.84 5.15 -11.87
CA HIS A 249 -4.34 5.15 -10.50
C HIS A 249 -5.47 5.09 -9.48
N GLY A 250 -5.34 4.24 -8.46
CA GLY A 250 -6.36 4.12 -7.41
C GLY A 250 -7.63 3.38 -7.84
N PHE A 251 -7.57 2.55 -8.89
CA PHE A 251 -8.73 1.86 -9.45
C PHE A 251 -9.48 0.95 -8.48
N HIS A 252 -8.85 0.53 -7.38
CA HIS A 252 -9.48 -0.28 -6.33
C HIS A 252 -10.16 0.57 -5.25
N ALA A 253 -9.84 1.86 -5.16
CA ALA A 253 -10.35 2.76 -4.12
C ALA A 253 -11.77 3.23 -4.44
N ASP A 254 -12.78 2.57 -3.87
CA ASP A 254 -14.19 2.72 -4.19
C ASP A 254 -14.81 4.09 -3.85
N TYR A 255 -14.10 4.93 -3.11
CA TYR A 255 -14.47 6.30 -2.79
C TYR A 255 -14.00 7.35 -3.81
N ARG A 256 -13.30 6.91 -4.88
CA ARG A 256 -12.69 7.79 -5.88
C ARG A 256 -13.33 7.67 -7.25
N PRO A 257 -13.30 8.74 -8.09
CA PRO A 257 -13.77 8.67 -9.47
C PRO A 257 -13.00 7.68 -10.34
N SER A 258 -11.74 7.36 -9.98
CA SER A 258 -10.92 6.38 -10.68
C SER A 258 -11.29 4.92 -10.36
N TYR A 259 -12.27 4.69 -9.49
CA TYR A 259 -12.75 3.35 -9.16
C TYR A 259 -13.26 2.62 -10.40
N ASN A 260 -12.68 1.49 -10.72
CA ASN A 260 -13.16 0.59 -11.75
C ASN A 260 -13.61 -0.72 -11.09
N ARG A 261 -14.92 -0.89 -10.95
CA ARG A 261 -15.51 -2.03 -10.21
C ARG A 261 -15.02 -3.36 -10.74
N ALA A 262 -15.05 -3.58 -12.06
CA ALA A 262 -14.68 -4.88 -12.64
C ALA A 262 -13.21 -5.22 -12.38
N ASP A 263 -12.32 -4.25 -12.60
CA ASP A 263 -10.89 -4.41 -12.36
C ASP A 263 -10.56 -4.53 -10.86
N ALA A 264 -11.27 -3.77 -10.01
CA ALA A 264 -11.11 -3.84 -8.55
C ALA A 264 -11.51 -5.22 -8.00
N GLU A 265 -12.66 -5.77 -8.43
CA GLU A 265 -13.12 -7.09 -8.02
C GLU A 265 -12.18 -8.20 -8.52
N ALA A 266 -11.69 -8.10 -9.77
CA ALA A 266 -10.72 -9.04 -10.33
C ALA A 266 -9.37 -8.97 -9.61
N ALA A 267 -8.88 -7.75 -9.29
CA ALA A 267 -7.65 -7.53 -8.55
C ALA A 267 -7.75 -8.07 -7.12
N TRP A 268 -8.87 -7.83 -6.45
CA TRP A 268 -9.11 -8.35 -5.10
C TRP A 268 -9.15 -9.87 -5.07
N ALA A 269 -9.89 -10.50 -6.00
CA ALA A 269 -9.92 -11.95 -6.11
C ALA A 269 -8.52 -12.54 -6.35
N ARG A 270 -7.70 -11.88 -7.18
CA ARG A 270 -6.32 -12.28 -7.44
C ARG A 270 -5.43 -12.10 -6.21
N ALA A 271 -5.59 -11.01 -5.47
CA ALA A 271 -4.87 -10.79 -4.21
C ALA A 271 -5.16 -11.90 -3.19
N LEU A 272 -6.44 -12.23 -2.97
CA LEU A 272 -6.83 -13.33 -2.07
C LEU A 272 -6.31 -14.69 -2.57
N ALA A 273 -6.34 -14.95 -3.87
CA ALA A 273 -5.78 -16.19 -4.44
C ALA A 273 -4.25 -16.26 -4.25
N TRP A 274 -3.55 -15.12 -4.36
CA TRP A 274 -2.12 -15.04 -4.09
C TRP A 274 -1.79 -15.35 -2.64
N LEU A 275 -2.51 -14.74 -1.69
CA LEU A 275 -2.34 -15.02 -0.27
C LEU A 275 -2.53 -16.52 0.03
N ARG A 276 -3.63 -17.11 -0.45
CA ARG A 276 -3.89 -18.56 -0.26
C ARG A 276 -2.83 -19.45 -0.89
N ARG A 277 -2.27 -19.09 -2.03
CA ARG A 277 -1.21 -19.84 -2.71
C ARG A 277 0.05 -20.00 -1.86
N TYR A 278 0.30 -19.04 -0.97
CA TYR A 278 1.47 -19.02 -0.08
C TYR A 278 1.10 -19.29 1.38
N ASP A 279 0.08 -20.11 1.58
CA ASP A 279 -0.39 -20.60 2.89
C ASP A 279 -0.84 -19.47 3.86
N ILE A 280 -1.27 -18.34 3.31
CA ILE A 280 -1.92 -17.27 4.05
C ILE A 280 -3.43 -17.38 3.82
N GLY A 281 -4.09 -18.31 4.51
CA GLY A 281 -5.54 -18.48 4.35
C GLY A 281 -6.05 -19.83 4.76
#